data_31ad7b86b478eb94be8eef4f356daf66
#
_entry.id   31ad7b86b478eb94be8eef4f356daf66
#
_cell.length_a   1.000
_cell.length_b   1.000
_cell.length_c   1.000
_cell.angle_alpha   90.00
_cell.angle_beta   90.00
_cell.angle_gamma   90.00
#
_symmetry.space_group_name_H-M   'P 1'
#
loop_
_entity.id
_entity.type
_entity.pdbx_description
1 polymer ?
#
loop_
_entity_poly.entity_id
_entity_poly.type
_entity_poly.pdbx_seq_one_letter_code
_entity_poly.pdbx_strand_id
1 'polypeptide(L)'
;MLSTPAVPEFLTAREFLKFFLEINEDTIASPQSIDDYFDRMSIVPEDRDKLLKDYSHGMKNKMQMLVNIIAQPKLLLLDEPLTSLDVVVAEEMKQLLRSLKQGRITIFSTHLMDLALDLCDEIVLLSHGMLESVKKSNLDGHGFKEKIIAALREEENV
;
A
#
# COMPACT_ATOMS: atom_id res chain seq x y z
N MET A 1 0.53 -7.23 2.40
CA MET A 1 1.69 -6.35 2.74
C MET A 1 1.51 -5.93 4.16
N LEU A 2 2.53 -6.04 4.97
CA LEU A 2 2.47 -5.69 6.40
C LEU A 2 2.76 -4.18 6.58
N SER A 3 2.29 -3.61 7.67
CA SER A 3 2.55 -2.22 8.07
C SER A 3 4.06 -1.94 8.25
N THR A 4 4.81 -2.95 8.70
CA THR A 4 6.28 -2.91 8.71
C THR A 4 6.80 -3.62 7.46
N PRO A 5 7.57 -2.92 6.58
CA PRO A 5 8.05 -3.51 5.34
C PRO A 5 9.04 -4.64 5.61
N ALA A 6 8.75 -5.82 5.05
CA ALA A 6 9.63 -6.98 5.11
C ALA A 6 10.41 -7.09 3.78
N VAL A 7 11.67 -6.69 3.80
CA VAL A 7 12.59 -6.78 2.67
C VAL A 7 13.91 -7.47 3.10
N PRO A 8 14.59 -8.18 2.20
CA PRO A 8 15.87 -8.84 2.52
C PRO A 8 17.00 -7.82 2.68
N GLU A 9 17.27 -7.40 3.89
CA GLU A 9 18.18 -6.30 4.22
C GLU A 9 19.63 -6.47 3.73
N PHE A 10 20.03 -7.70 3.44
CA PHE A 10 21.37 -8.07 2.97
C PHE A 10 21.55 -7.99 1.45
N LEU A 11 20.48 -7.71 0.69
CA LEU A 11 20.52 -7.50 -0.76
C LEU A 11 20.48 -6.00 -1.07
N THR A 12 21.05 -5.64 -2.23
CA THR A 12 20.76 -4.34 -2.85
C THR A 12 19.34 -4.36 -3.43
N ALA A 13 18.76 -3.16 -3.68
CA ALA A 13 17.44 -3.09 -4.28
C ALA A 13 17.42 -3.75 -5.67
N ARG A 14 18.48 -3.59 -6.46
CA ARG A 14 18.63 -4.22 -7.77
C ARG A 14 18.72 -5.73 -7.68
N GLU A 15 19.52 -6.27 -6.78
CA GLU A 15 19.63 -7.71 -6.56
C GLU A 15 18.31 -8.32 -6.10
N PHE A 16 17.61 -7.64 -5.19
CA PHE A 16 16.29 -8.09 -4.73
C PHE A 16 15.27 -8.13 -5.86
N LEU A 17 15.21 -7.09 -6.67
CA LEU A 17 14.26 -7.05 -7.78
C LEU A 17 14.59 -8.08 -8.86
N LYS A 18 15.88 -8.24 -9.17
CA LYS A 18 16.35 -9.27 -10.11
C LYS A 18 15.96 -10.66 -9.62
N PHE A 19 16.27 -10.99 -8.37
CA PHE A 19 15.90 -12.27 -7.76
C PHE A 19 14.39 -12.49 -7.80
N PHE A 20 13.59 -11.46 -7.47
CA PHE A 20 12.13 -11.55 -7.51
C PHE A 20 11.61 -11.85 -8.92
N LEU A 21 12.15 -11.20 -9.94
CA LEU A 21 11.76 -11.43 -11.34
C LEU A 21 12.14 -12.86 -11.79
N GLU A 22 13.32 -13.34 -11.43
CA GLU A 22 13.80 -14.68 -11.78
C GLU A 22 12.91 -15.78 -11.17
N ILE A 23 12.55 -15.69 -9.89
CA ILE A 23 11.72 -16.72 -9.25
C ILE A 23 10.24 -16.69 -9.69
N ASN A 24 9.79 -15.62 -10.33
CA ASN A 24 8.42 -15.45 -10.82
C ASN A 24 8.34 -15.38 -12.37
N GLU A 25 9.38 -15.79 -13.09
CA GLU A 25 9.45 -15.68 -14.56
C GLU A 25 8.27 -16.35 -15.27
N ASP A 26 7.78 -17.48 -14.76
CA ASP A 26 6.63 -18.21 -15.32
C ASP A 26 5.29 -17.47 -15.13
N THR A 27 5.21 -16.53 -14.20
CA THR A 27 3.97 -15.82 -13.86
C THR A 27 3.93 -14.40 -14.41
N ILE A 28 5.08 -13.81 -14.69
CA ILE A 28 5.21 -12.44 -15.21
C ILE A 28 5.26 -12.46 -16.73
N ALA A 29 4.11 -12.24 -17.37
CA ALA A 29 3.95 -12.39 -18.80
C ALA A 29 4.83 -11.47 -19.67
N SER A 30 5.23 -10.31 -19.18
CA SER A 30 6.03 -9.33 -19.93
C SER A 30 6.81 -8.44 -18.95
N PRO A 31 7.96 -8.91 -18.44
CA PRO A 31 8.76 -8.12 -17.51
C PRO A 31 9.34 -6.88 -18.21
N GLN A 32 9.22 -5.74 -17.57
CA GLN A 32 9.92 -4.52 -17.96
C GLN A 32 11.38 -4.58 -17.51
N SER A 33 12.21 -3.62 -17.94
CA SER A 33 13.56 -3.54 -17.40
C SER A 33 13.54 -3.21 -15.90
N ILE A 34 14.56 -3.64 -15.19
CA ILE A 34 14.69 -3.36 -13.74
C ILE A 34 14.68 -1.84 -13.49
N ASP A 35 15.30 -1.07 -14.37
CA ASP A 35 15.37 0.38 -14.23
C ASP A 35 14.00 1.04 -14.49
N ASP A 36 13.18 0.54 -15.43
CA ASP A 36 11.81 1.03 -15.63
C ASP A 36 10.93 0.81 -14.37
N TYR A 37 11.12 -0.30 -13.66
CA TYR A 37 10.44 -0.55 -12.40
C TYR A 37 10.87 0.45 -11.31
N PHE A 38 12.16 0.78 -11.22
CA PHE A 38 12.65 1.78 -10.30
C PHE A 38 12.13 3.18 -10.62
N ASP A 39 12.11 3.56 -11.90
CA ASP A 39 11.58 4.84 -12.35
C ASP A 39 10.10 4.99 -11.96
N ARG A 40 9.31 3.94 -12.14
CA ARG A 40 7.91 3.90 -11.73
C ARG A 40 7.68 4.15 -10.24
N MET A 41 8.65 3.79 -9.40
CA MET A 41 8.60 3.99 -7.96
C MET A 41 9.37 5.24 -7.51
N SER A 42 9.84 6.07 -8.45
CA SER A 42 10.67 7.25 -8.16
C SER A 42 11.89 6.91 -7.28
N ILE A 43 12.52 5.74 -7.55
CA ILE A 43 13.78 5.35 -6.90
C ILE A 43 14.93 5.88 -7.75
N VAL A 44 15.63 6.87 -7.21
CA VAL A 44 16.73 7.53 -7.91
C VAL A 44 17.91 6.60 -8.19
N PRO A 45 18.68 6.79 -9.28
CA PRO A 45 19.75 5.88 -9.67
C PRO A 45 20.77 5.57 -8.57
N GLU A 46 21.10 6.57 -7.74
CA GLU A 46 22.07 6.46 -6.65
C GLU A 46 21.65 5.51 -5.54
N ASP A 47 20.35 5.21 -5.44
CA ASP A 47 19.81 4.33 -4.42
C ASP A 47 19.62 2.88 -4.91
N ARG A 48 19.56 2.64 -6.23
CA ARG A 48 19.23 1.33 -6.81
C ARG A 48 20.19 0.21 -6.43
N ASP A 49 21.44 0.56 -6.21
CA ASP A 49 22.53 -0.37 -5.87
C ASP A 49 22.96 -0.29 -4.39
N LYS A 50 22.20 0.46 -3.55
CA LYS A 50 22.38 0.45 -2.09
C LYS A 50 21.73 -0.78 -1.46
N LEU A 51 22.28 -1.22 -0.33
CA LEU A 51 21.68 -2.29 0.48
C LEU A 51 20.32 -1.86 1.03
N LEU A 52 19.36 -2.77 1.02
CA LEU A 52 18.01 -2.50 1.54
C LEU A 52 17.99 -2.18 3.05
N LYS A 53 19.01 -2.62 3.81
CA LYS A 53 19.16 -2.20 5.22
C LYS A 53 19.33 -0.68 5.36
N ASP A 54 19.95 -0.02 4.37
CA ASP A 54 20.26 1.42 4.38
C ASP A 54 19.10 2.26 3.82
N TYR A 55 18.02 1.62 3.37
CA TYR A 55 16.82 2.28 2.89
C TYR A 55 16.01 2.85 4.06
N SER A 56 15.44 4.04 3.87
CA SER A 56 14.43 4.56 4.79
C SER A 56 13.18 3.66 4.83
N HIS A 57 12.35 3.84 5.86
CA HIS A 57 11.08 3.11 5.96
C HIS A 57 10.21 3.29 4.70
N GLY A 58 10.09 4.53 4.21
CA GLY A 58 9.35 4.83 2.98
C GLY A 58 9.94 4.16 1.74
N MET A 59 11.26 4.12 1.60
CA MET A 59 11.92 3.43 0.48
C MET A 59 11.73 1.91 0.56
N LYS A 60 11.77 1.30 1.75
CA LYS A 60 11.46 -0.11 1.95
C LYS A 60 10.00 -0.42 1.58
N ASN A 61 9.07 0.46 1.94
CA ASN A 61 7.66 0.35 1.53
C ASN A 61 7.50 0.42 0.01
N LYS A 62 8.19 1.33 -0.68
CA LYS A 62 8.22 1.40 -2.14
C LYS A 62 8.68 0.07 -2.76
N MET A 63 9.75 -0.53 -2.24
CA MET A 63 10.25 -1.82 -2.74
C MET A 63 9.25 -2.95 -2.52
N GLN A 64 8.64 -3.02 -1.34
CA GLN A 64 7.62 -4.04 -1.05
C GLN A 64 6.37 -3.85 -1.92
N MET A 65 5.94 -2.61 -2.16
CA MET A 65 4.82 -2.33 -3.06
C MET A 65 5.17 -2.69 -4.50
N LEU A 66 6.39 -2.41 -4.94
CA LEU A 66 6.86 -2.71 -6.29
C LEU A 66 6.73 -4.20 -6.62
N VAL A 67 7.19 -5.09 -5.75
CA VAL A 67 7.07 -6.53 -5.99
C VAL A 67 5.60 -6.99 -6.02
N ASN A 68 4.72 -6.38 -5.22
CA ASN A 68 3.28 -6.66 -5.28
C ASN A 68 2.64 -6.18 -6.60
N ILE A 69 3.14 -5.08 -7.17
CA ILE A 69 2.69 -4.58 -8.47
C ILE A 69 3.12 -5.51 -9.59
N ILE A 70 4.38 -5.94 -9.56
CA ILE A 70 4.95 -6.83 -10.57
C ILE A 70 4.26 -8.19 -10.55
N ALA A 71 3.99 -8.74 -9.36
CA ALA A 71 3.28 -10.00 -9.20
C ALA A 71 1.83 -9.97 -9.71
N GLN A 72 1.23 -8.81 -9.86
CA GLN A 72 -0.14 -8.59 -10.34
C GLN A 72 -1.21 -9.51 -9.69
N PRO A 73 -1.26 -9.61 -8.36
CA PRO A 73 -2.22 -10.50 -7.71
C PRO A 73 -3.66 -10.07 -8.01
N LYS A 74 -4.57 -11.04 -8.16
CA LYS A 74 -6.02 -10.76 -8.29
C LYS A 74 -6.60 -10.14 -7.01
N LEU A 75 -6.04 -10.51 -5.86
CA LEU A 75 -6.39 -9.99 -4.54
C LEU A 75 -5.14 -9.44 -3.86
N LEU A 76 -5.13 -8.16 -3.53
CA LEU A 76 -4.07 -7.48 -2.81
C LEU A 76 -4.56 -7.06 -1.42
N LEU A 77 -3.90 -7.55 -0.38
CA LEU A 77 -4.18 -7.20 1.01
C LEU A 77 -3.07 -6.31 1.56
N LEU A 78 -3.43 -5.14 2.08
CA LEU A 78 -2.50 -4.16 2.63
C LEU A 78 -2.92 -3.79 4.05
N ASP A 79 -1.98 -3.83 4.97
CA ASP A 79 -2.19 -3.43 6.35
C ASP A 79 -1.49 -2.09 6.59
N GLU A 80 -2.28 -1.05 6.86
CA GLU A 80 -1.83 0.33 7.10
C GLU A 80 -0.78 0.83 6.09
N PRO A 81 -1.04 0.75 4.76
CA PRO A 81 -0.01 0.90 3.72
C PRO A 81 0.63 2.28 3.64
N LEU A 82 0.05 3.31 4.26
CA LEU A 82 0.54 4.69 4.21
C LEU A 82 0.94 5.25 5.59
N THR A 83 0.88 4.43 6.62
CA THR A 83 1.27 4.84 7.97
C THR A 83 2.78 5.07 8.04
N SER A 84 3.17 6.13 8.74
CA SER A 84 4.59 6.51 8.95
C SER A 84 5.37 6.88 7.68
N LEU A 85 4.69 7.23 6.61
CA LEU A 85 5.30 7.79 5.41
C LEU A 85 5.32 9.32 5.47
N ASP A 86 6.35 9.93 4.91
CA ASP A 86 6.33 11.37 4.67
C ASP A 86 5.28 11.74 3.60
N VAL A 87 4.92 13.02 3.55
CA VAL A 87 3.82 13.51 2.70
C VAL A 87 4.04 13.21 1.22
N VAL A 88 5.29 13.29 0.75
CA VAL A 88 5.62 13.08 -0.67
C VAL A 88 5.47 11.60 -1.02
N VAL A 89 6.08 10.72 -0.24
CA VAL A 89 5.99 9.27 -0.43
C VAL A 89 4.55 8.79 -0.28
N ALA A 90 3.79 9.33 0.68
CA ALA A 90 2.38 8.99 0.85
C ALA A 90 1.54 9.34 -0.38
N GLU A 91 1.78 10.51 -1.00
CA GLU A 91 1.05 10.90 -2.21
C GLU A 91 1.42 10.04 -3.42
N GLU A 92 2.70 9.72 -3.61
CA GLU A 92 3.15 8.78 -4.65
C GLU A 92 2.49 7.40 -4.49
N MET A 93 2.43 6.90 -3.25
CA MET A 93 1.78 5.61 -2.94
C MET A 93 0.27 5.64 -3.16
N LYS A 94 -0.42 6.76 -2.88
CA LYS A 94 -1.83 6.94 -3.21
C LYS A 94 -2.08 6.86 -4.71
N GLN A 95 -1.28 7.58 -5.51
CA GLN A 95 -1.40 7.55 -6.97
C GLN A 95 -1.19 6.14 -7.51
N LEU A 96 -0.23 5.42 -6.94
CA LEU A 96 0.04 4.04 -7.27
C LEU A 96 -1.16 3.14 -6.95
N LEU A 97 -1.72 3.23 -5.74
CA LEU A 97 -2.91 2.45 -5.35
C LEU A 97 -4.11 2.75 -6.26
N ARG A 98 -4.31 4.03 -6.66
CA ARG A 98 -5.34 4.37 -7.66
C ARG A 98 -5.12 3.67 -8.99
N SER A 99 -3.86 3.59 -9.45
CA SER A 99 -3.53 2.92 -10.72
C SER A 99 -3.77 1.40 -10.69
N LEU A 100 -3.79 0.81 -9.49
CA LEU A 100 -3.97 -0.63 -9.29
C LEU A 100 -5.44 -1.08 -9.24
N LYS A 101 -6.41 -0.17 -9.22
CA LYS A 101 -7.84 -0.50 -9.08
C LYS A 101 -8.40 -1.37 -10.22
N GLN A 102 -7.88 -1.23 -11.42
CA GLN A 102 -8.42 -1.93 -12.59
C GLN A 102 -8.06 -3.42 -12.59
N GLY A 103 -9.06 -4.27 -12.69
CA GLY A 103 -8.89 -5.71 -12.90
C GLY A 103 -8.48 -6.52 -11.66
N ARG A 104 -8.52 -5.93 -10.45
CA ARG A 104 -8.18 -6.62 -9.20
C ARG A 104 -9.00 -6.12 -8.02
N ILE A 105 -9.00 -6.90 -6.95
CA ILE A 105 -9.57 -6.50 -5.66
C ILE A 105 -8.41 -6.08 -4.76
N THR A 106 -8.48 -4.85 -4.24
CA THR A 106 -7.54 -4.36 -3.23
C THR A 106 -8.29 -4.09 -1.94
N ILE A 107 -7.87 -4.72 -0.86
CA ILE A 107 -8.41 -4.51 0.48
C ILE A 107 -7.28 -3.96 1.34
N PHE A 108 -7.51 -2.85 2.03
CA PHE A 108 -6.55 -2.34 2.97
C PHE A 108 -7.20 -1.86 4.28
N SER A 109 -6.49 -2.06 5.38
CA SER A 109 -6.84 -1.45 6.66
C SER A 109 -6.28 -0.03 6.72
N THR A 110 -6.97 0.89 7.37
CA THR A 110 -6.45 2.21 7.70
C THR A 110 -7.28 2.89 8.78
N HIS A 111 -6.59 3.65 9.63
CA HIS A 111 -7.21 4.58 10.56
C HIS A 111 -7.31 6.00 9.98
N LEU A 112 -6.76 6.22 8.78
CA LEU A 112 -6.79 7.50 8.08
C LEU A 112 -8.06 7.63 7.24
N MET A 113 -9.08 8.27 7.79
CA MET A 113 -10.39 8.40 7.16
C MET A 113 -10.33 9.06 5.78
N ASP A 114 -9.55 10.13 5.65
CA ASP A 114 -9.42 10.85 4.37
C ASP A 114 -8.85 9.95 3.27
N LEU A 115 -7.96 9.00 3.63
CA LEU A 115 -7.43 8.00 2.73
C LEU A 115 -8.52 7.02 2.26
N ALA A 116 -9.33 6.51 3.19
CA ALA A 116 -10.42 5.60 2.86
C ALA A 116 -11.45 6.26 1.93
N LEU A 117 -11.82 7.51 2.21
CA LEU A 117 -12.73 8.29 1.37
C LEU A 117 -12.19 8.53 -0.04
N ASP A 118 -10.89 8.79 -0.15
CA ASP A 118 -10.22 9.10 -1.40
C ASP A 118 -10.03 7.86 -2.29
N LEU A 119 -9.61 6.74 -1.70
CA LEU A 119 -9.19 5.55 -2.45
C LEU A 119 -10.25 4.44 -2.53
N CYS A 120 -11.13 4.27 -1.55
CA CYS A 120 -12.02 3.11 -1.50
C CYS A 120 -13.30 3.33 -2.32
N ASP A 121 -13.79 2.27 -2.95
CA ASP A 121 -15.12 2.20 -3.56
C ASP A 121 -16.16 1.79 -2.52
N GLU A 122 -15.76 0.92 -1.57
CA GLU A 122 -16.55 0.46 -0.43
C GLU A 122 -15.72 0.58 0.85
N ILE A 123 -16.39 0.91 1.95
CA ILE A 123 -15.77 1.05 3.26
C ILE A 123 -16.51 0.16 4.25
N VAL A 124 -15.73 -0.56 5.07
CA VAL A 124 -16.24 -1.37 6.17
C VAL A 124 -15.60 -0.89 7.46
N LEU A 125 -16.42 -0.53 8.43
CA LEU A 125 -15.97 -0.16 9.77
C LEU A 125 -15.85 -1.43 10.61
N LEU A 126 -14.69 -1.61 11.26
CA LEU A 126 -14.47 -2.64 12.27
C LEU A 126 -14.51 -1.98 13.65
N SER A 127 -15.47 -2.34 14.46
CA SER A 127 -15.63 -1.86 15.84
C SER A 127 -16.13 -2.99 16.72
N HIS A 128 -15.57 -3.16 17.91
CA HIS A 128 -15.94 -4.20 18.90
C HIS A 128 -16.01 -5.62 18.29
N GLY A 129 -15.12 -5.94 17.34
CA GLY A 129 -15.10 -7.23 16.65
C GLY A 129 -16.23 -7.44 15.64
N MET A 130 -17.01 -6.41 15.34
CA MET A 130 -18.09 -6.43 14.35
C MET A 130 -17.73 -5.60 13.12
N LEU A 131 -18.20 -6.05 11.95
CA LEU A 131 -18.03 -5.37 10.68
C LEU A 131 -19.33 -4.69 10.27
N GLU A 132 -19.29 -3.38 10.04
CA GLU A 132 -20.41 -2.59 9.52
C GLU A 132 -20.07 -2.02 8.14
N SER A 133 -20.85 -2.37 7.11
CA SER A 133 -20.67 -1.81 5.77
C SER A 133 -21.24 -0.39 5.68
N VAL A 134 -20.44 0.52 5.19
CA VAL A 134 -20.81 1.93 5.02
C VAL A 134 -20.94 2.24 3.54
N LYS A 135 -22.14 2.61 3.10
CA LYS A 135 -22.40 2.99 1.70
C LYS A 135 -21.83 4.38 1.41
N LYS A 136 -21.08 4.50 0.33
CA LYS A 136 -20.46 5.76 -0.11
C LYS A 136 -21.50 6.88 -0.39
N SER A 137 -22.74 6.52 -0.73
CA SER A 137 -23.87 7.47 -0.86
C SER A 137 -24.30 8.14 0.45
N ASN A 138 -23.90 7.59 1.60
CA ASN A 138 -24.15 8.16 2.91
C ASN A 138 -22.95 9.00 3.40
N LEU A 139 -21.97 9.24 2.53
CA LEU A 139 -20.69 9.87 2.80
C LEU A 139 -20.69 11.38 2.52
N ASP A 140 -21.85 12.04 2.55
CA ASP A 140 -21.91 13.50 2.53
C ASP A 140 -21.19 14.00 3.79
N GLY A 141 -19.92 14.28 3.57
CA GLY A 141 -18.79 14.80 4.39
C GLY A 141 -18.94 14.95 5.91
N HIS A 142 -20.06 15.37 6.46
CA HIS A 142 -20.22 15.59 7.90
C HIS A 142 -20.79 14.37 8.65
N GLY A 143 -21.83 13.74 8.16
CA GLY A 143 -22.51 12.66 8.89
C GLY A 143 -21.69 11.36 9.01
N PHE A 144 -20.73 11.14 8.12
CA PHE A 144 -19.85 9.97 8.17
C PHE A 144 -18.74 10.13 9.19
N LYS A 145 -18.10 11.30 9.23
CA LYS A 145 -17.10 11.62 10.27
C LYS A 145 -17.69 11.48 11.66
N GLU A 146 -18.92 11.96 11.87
CA GLU A 146 -19.61 11.85 13.15
C GLU A 146 -19.89 10.39 13.54
N LYS A 147 -20.32 9.54 12.61
CA LYS A 147 -20.55 8.12 12.87
C LYS A 147 -19.26 7.38 13.27
N ILE A 148 -18.16 7.61 12.56
CA ILE A 148 -16.88 6.99 12.90
C ILE A 148 -16.36 7.51 14.24
N ILE A 149 -16.43 8.82 14.48
CA ILE A 149 -16.03 9.42 15.76
C ILE A 149 -16.88 8.86 16.92
N ALA A 150 -18.17 8.65 16.70
CA ALA A 150 -19.04 8.04 17.72
C ALA A 150 -18.62 6.58 18.01
N ALA A 151 -18.39 5.78 16.96
CA ALA A 151 -17.96 4.39 17.11
C ALA A 151 -16.58 4.27 17.80
N LEU A 152 -15.63 5.15 17.47
CA LEU A 152 -14.30 5.16 18.10
C LEU A 152 -14.33 5.68 19.54
N ARG A 153 -15.22 6.62 19.89
CA ARG A 153 -15.37 7.12 21.28
C ARG A 153 -16.01 6.09 22.20
N GLU A 154 -16.83 5.19 21.70
CA GLU A 154 -17.35 4.09 22.48
C GLU A 154 -16.28 3.08 22.88
N GLU A 155 -15.17 2.96 22.09
CA GLU A 155 -14.01 2.13 22.40
C GLU A 155 -13.15 2.67 23.57
N GLU A 156 -13.07 4.00 23.74
CA GLU A 156 -12.26 4.60 24.81
C GLU A 156 -12.92 4.52 26.22
N ASN A 157 -14.18 4.12 26.31
CA ASN A 157 -14.95 4.08 27.56
C ASN A 157 -15.15 2.64 28.12
N VAL A 158 -14.44 1.65 27.61
CA VAL A 158 -14.41 0.27 28.11
C VAL A 158 -13.01 -0.07 28.61
#